data_62f3e3925a284db6c63616362deb1e5f
#
_entry.id   62f3e3925a284db6c63616362deb1e5f
#
_cell.length_a   1.000
_cell.length_b   1.000
_cell.length_c   1.000
_cell.angle_alpha   90.00
_cell.angle_beta   90.00
_cell.angle_gamma   90.00
#
_symmetry.space_group_name_H-M   'P 1'
#
loop_
_entity.id
_entity.type
_entity.pdbx_description
1 polymer ?
#
loop_
_entity_poly.entity_id
_entity_poly.type
_entity_poly.pdbx_seq_one_letter_code
_entity_poly.pdbx_strand_id
1 'polypeptide(L)'
;MDIAEEAAKNSYSPYSRFPVGAALECSDGTVFTGCNVENAALGSTICAERTAACKAVSEGHRDFVRIAIWGESRDYCMPCGACRQFLSEFSTEMEVLCAKAGGRYVSYKLRELLPHTFNY
;
A
#
# COMPACT_ATOMS: atom_id res chain seq x y z
N MET A 1 10.68 5.14 -2.08
CA MET A 1 10.74 3.74 -1.63
C MET A 1 11.36 3.57 -0.25
N ASP A 2 12.36 4.36 0.09
CA ASP A 2 12.99 4.31 1.42
C ASP A 2 12.01 4.57 2.55
N ILE A 3 11.04 5.45 2.31
CA ILE A 3 10.00 5.77 3.30
C ILE A 3 9.12 4.55 3.56
N ALA A 4 8.78 3.79 2.51
CA ALA A 4 7.99 2.57 2.66
C ALA A 4 8.76 1.51 3.43
N GLU A 5 10.04 1.34 3.14
CA GLU A 5 10.90 0.39 3.86
C GLU A 5 10.99 0.75 5.33
N GLU A 6 11.16 2.04 5.65
CA GLU A 6 11.24 2.52 7.02
C GLU A 6 9.91 2.27 7.75
N ALA A 7 8.79 2.48 7.07
CA ALA A 7 7.46 2.24 7.65
C ALA A 7 7.27 0.76 8.02
N ALA A 8 7.86 -0.16 7.26
CA ALA A 8 7.74 -1.59 7.54
C ALA A 8 8.30 -1.99 8.90
N LYS A 9 9.20 -1.19 9.48
CA LYS A 9 9.78 -1.47 10.79
C LYS A 9 8.76 -1.43 11.92
N ASN A 10 7.65 -0.73 11.71
CA ASN A 10 6.58 -0.64 12.71
C ASN A 10 5.51 -1.71 12.52
N SER A 11 5.68 -2.62 11.57
CA SER A 11 4.71 -3.67 11.27
C SER A 11 4.43 -4.54 12.50
N TYR A 12 3.15 -4.88 12.66
CA TYR A 12 2.73 -5.89 13.62
C TYR A 12 2.34 -7.14 12.83
N SER A 13 3.31 -8.05 12.62
CA SER A 13 3.11 -9.23 11.77
C SER A 13 3.56 -10.52 12.46
N PRO A 14 2.97 -10.86 13.65
CA PRO A 14 3.40 -12.03 14.40
C PRO A 14 3.00 -13.35 13.74
N TYR A 15 2.01 -13.35 12.85
CA TYR A 15 1.49 -14.57 12.22
C TYR A 15 2.24 -14.89 10.94
N SER A 16 2.30 -13.95 9.98
CA SER A 16 2.98 -14.16 8.71
C SER A 16 4.49 -13.99 8.82
N ARG A 17 4.93 -13.17 9.76
CA ARG A 17 6.33 -12.73 9.90
C ARG A 17 6.83 -12.04 8.63
N PHE A 18 5.91 -11.37 7.93
CA PHE A 18 6.21 -10.67 6.69
C PHE A 18 5.84 -9.19 6.81
N PRO A 19 6.79 -8.37 7.32
CA PRO A 19 6.56 -6.93 7.43
C PRO A 19 6.43 -6.27 6.07
N VAL A 20 5.41 -5.42 5.95
CA VAL A 20 5.16 -4.63 4.74
C VAL A 20 5.01 -3.17 5.14
N GLY A 21 5.60 -2.29 4.36
CA GLY A 21 5.45 -0.86 4.54
C GLY A 21 4.92 -0.22 3.27
N ALA A 22 4.24 0.90 3.44
CA ALA A 22 3.71 1.67 2.32
C ALA A 22 3.94 3.16 2.54
N ALA A 23 4.13 3.89 1.44
CA ALA A 23 4.22 5.33 1.43
C ALA A 23 3.30 5.84 0.34
N LEU A 24 2.26 6.58 0.74
CA LEU A 24 1.24 7.11 -0.16
C LEU A 24 1.45 8.61 -0.34
N GLU A 25 1.63 9.02 -1.58
CA GLU A 25 1.81 10.44 -1.92
C GLU A 25 0.53 11.01 -2.48
N CYS A 26 0.12 12.16 -1.94
CA CYS A 26 -1.04 12.90 -2.38
C CYS A 26 -0.63 14.02 -3.33
N SER A 27 -1.61 14.62 -4.03
CA SER A 27 -1.35 15.63 -5.07
C SER A 27 -0.65 16.89 -4.54
N ASP A 28 -0.83 17.20 -3.26
CA ASP A 28 -0.18 18.38 -2.63
C ASP A 28 1.23 18.05 -2.12
N GLY A 29 1.75 16.86 -2.37
CA GLY A 29 3.07 16.43 -1.94
C GLY A 29 3.11 15.79 -0.57
N THR A 30 2.01 15.78 0.18
CA THR A 30 1.96 15.14 1.49
C THR A 30 2.11 13.62 1.33
N VAL A 31 2.92 13.01 2.21
CA VAL A 31 3.16 11.57 2.20
C VAL A 31 2.65 10.96 3.50
N PHE A 32 1.83 9.92 3.37
CA PHE A 32 1.31 9.16 4.51
C PHE A 32 1.91 7.77 4.47
N THR A 33 2.37 7.29 5.63
CA THR A 33 2.98 5.97 5.73
C THR A 33 2.01 4.97 6.36
N GLY A 34 2.25 3.69 6.08
CA GLY A 34 1.49 2.61 6.70
C GLY A 34 2.32 1.36 6.80
N CYS A 35 1.91 0.48 7.68
CA CYS A 35 2.48 -0.86 7.81
C CYS A 35 1.34 -1.84 8.01
N ASN A 36 1.61 -3.13 7.76
CA ASN A 36 0.58 -4.14 7.99
C ASN A 36 0.40 -4.38 9.49
N VAL A 37 -0.86 -4.55 9.87
CA VAL A 37 -1.26 -4.80 11.26
C VAL A 37 -2.11 -6.06 11.25
N GLU A 38 -1.53 -7.16 11.72
CA GLU A 38 -2.19 -8.46 11.70
C GLU A 38 -3.05 -8.67 12.93
N ASN A 39 -3.98 -9.59 12.81
CA ASN A 39 -4.91 -9.93 13.88
C ASN A 39 -5.13 -11.44 13.87
N ALA A 40 -5.35 -12.01 15.04
CA ALA A 40 -5.67 -13.44 15.17
C ALA A 40 -6.92 -13.78 14.36
N ALA A 41 -7.89 -12.86 14.28
CA ALA A 41 -8.98 -12.96 13.32
C ALA A 41 -8.44 -12.48 11.97
N LEU A 42 -7.98 -13.40 11.13
CA LEU A 42 -7.24 -13.07 9.92
C LEU A 42 -7.97 -12.08 9.01
N GLY A 43 -9.29 -12.15 8.95
CA GLY A 43 -10.09 -11.21 8.16
C GLY A 43 -10.05 -9.77 8.68
N SER A 44 -9.57 -9.55 9.90
CA SER A 44 -9.42 -8.21 10.49
C SER A 44 -8.04 -7.61 10.26
N THR A 45 -7.13 -8.34 9.63
CA THR A 45 -5.79 -7.85 9.28
C THR A 45 -5.92 -6.66 8.34
N ILE A 46 -5.13 -5.61 8.61
CA ILE A 46 -5.08 -4.42 7.77
C ILE A 46 -3.74 -4.39 7.04
N CYS A 47 -3.79 -4.31 5.72
CA CYS A 47 -2.59 -4.23 4.90
C CYS A 47 -1.96 -2.83 5.02
N ALA A 48 -0.65 -2.75 4.74
CA ALA A 48 0.09 -1.49 4.83
C ALA A 48 -0.54 -0.40 3.96
N GLU A 49 -0.99 -0.75 2.76
CA GLU A 49 -1.58 0.19 1.82
C GLU A 49 -2.87 0.80 2.37
N ARG A 50 -3.72 -0.02 2.99
CA ARG A 50 -4.96 0.48 3.57
C ARG A 50 -4.72 1.30 4.83
N THR A 51 -3.69 0.96 5.60
CA THR A 51 -3.28 1.77 6.75
C THR A 51 -2.90 3.18 6.30
N ALA A 52 -2.05 3.28 5.27
CA ALA A 52 -1.63 4.56 4.74
C ALA A 52 -2.81 5.35 4.15
N ALA A 53 -3.67 4.67 3.38
CA ALA A 53 -4.83 5.29 2.76
C ALA A 53 -5.84 5.80 3.79
N CYS A 54 -6.10 5.02 4.84
CA CYS A 54 -7.01 5.45 5.90
C CYS A 54 -6.47 6.65 6.65
N LYS A 55 -5.16 6.69 6.91
CA LYS A 55 -4.54 7.87 7.54
C LYS A 55 -4.73 9.10 6.66
N ALA A 56 -4.49 8.97 5.37
CA ALA A 56 -4.64 10.07 4.43
C ALA A 56 -6.08 10.59 4.43
N VAL A 57 -7.05 9.71 4.30
CA VAL A 57 -8.46 10.09 4.28
C VAL A 57 -8.88 10.75 5.59
N SER A 58 -8.45 10.21 6.73
CA SER A 58 -8.78 10.77 8.04
C SER A 58 -8.15 12.16 8.25
N GLU A 59 -7.09 12.47 7.52
CA GLU A 59 -6.44 13.79 7.55
C GLU A 59 -6.98 14.71 6.45
N GLY A 60 -8.02 14.30 5.72
CA GLY A 60 -8.67 15.13 4.71
C GLY A 60 -8.09 15.02 3.32
N HIS A 61 -7.23 14.04 3.04
CA HIS A 61 -6.59 13.86 1.73
C HIS A 61 -7.23 12.70 0.98
N ARG A 62 -7.65 12.95 -0.27
CA ARG A 62 -8.27 11.93 -1.13
C ARG A 62 -7.65 11.88 -2.52
N ASP A 63 -6.78 12.81 -2.86
CA ASP A 63 -6.17 12.91 -4.19
C ASP A 63 -4.85 12.14 -4.21
N PHE A 64 -4.94 10.83 -4.35
CA PHE A 64 -3.79 9.93 -4.34
C PHE A 64 -3.09 9.95 -5.70
N VAL A 65 -1.78 10.15 -5.70
CA VAL A 65 -0.96 10.23 -6.91
C VAL A 65 -0.16 8.96 -7.12
N ARG A 66 0.46 8.45 -6.05
CA ARG A 66 1.25 7.23 -6.13
C ARG A 66 1.38 6.58 -4.77
N ILE A 67 1.62 5.27 -4.79
CA ILE A 67 1.90 4.52 -3.57
C ILE A 67 3.11 3.63 -3.80
N ALA A 68 4.03 3.62 -2.85
CA ALA A 68 5.18 2.72 -2.84
C ALA A 68 4.93 1.64 -1.80
N ILE A 69 5.16 0.38 -2.17
CA ILE A 69 4.92 -0.77 -1.30
C ILE A 69 6.23 -1.54 -1.20
N TRP A 70 6.69 -1.77 0.04
CA TRP A 70 7.92 -2.51 0.30
C TRP A 70 7.63 -3.71 1.18
N GLY A 71 8.15 -4.87 0.79
CA GLY A 71 8.11 -6.07 1.60
C GLY A 71 9.43 -6.80 1.53
N GLU A 72 9.84 -7.44 2.63
CA GLU A 72 11.09 -8.17 2.69
C GLU A 72 10.93 -9.53 2.00
N SER A 73 11.01 -9.51 0.67
CA SER A 73 10.77 -10.68 -0.17
C SER A 73 11.73 -10.69 -1.34
N ARG A 74 11.95 -11.88 -1.90
CA ARG A 74 12.71 -12.03 -3.15
C ARG A 74 11.92 -11.52 -4.34
N ASP A 75 10.58 -11.54 -4.22
CA ASP A 75 9.68 -11.10 -5.27
C ASP A 75 9.16 -9.70 -4.98
N TYR A 76 8.66 -9.04 -6.03
CA TYR A 76 8.05 -7.73 -5.89
C TYR A 76 6.79 -7.83 -5.03
N CYS A 77 6.66 -6.92 -4.08
CA CYS A 77 5.52 -6.89 -3.17
C CYS A 77 4.31 -6.25 -3.84
N MET A 78 3.45 -7.09 -4.41
CA MET A 78 2.25 -6.63 -5.10
C MET A 78 1.12 -6.40 -4.09
N PRO A 79 0.25 -5.40 -4.30
CA PRO A 79 -0.89 -5.19 -3.43
C PRO A 79 -1.91 -6.33 -3.60
N CYS A 80 -2.55 -6.72 -2.51
CA CYS A 80 -3.61 -7.74 -2.58
C CYS A 80 -4.85 -7.18 -3.27
N GLY A 81 -5.79 -8.07 -3.63
CA GLY A 81 -7.00 -7.65 -4.33
C GLY A 81 -7.84 -6.65 -3.55
N ALA A 82 -7.96 -6.84 -2.22
CA ALA A 82 -8.72 -5.92 -1.37
C ALA A 82 -8.11 -4.51 -1.38
N CYS A 83 -6.76 -4.42 -1.37
CA CYS A 83 -6.09 -3.13 -1.42
C CYS A 83 -6.25 -2.47 -2.77
N ARG A 84 -6.21 -3.25 -3.85
CA ARG A 84 -6.43 -2.71 -5.20
C ARG A 84 -7.82 -2.09 -5.31
N GLN A 85 -8.83 -2.80 -4.84
CA GLN A 85 -10.21 -2.29 -4.85
C GLN A 85 -10.35 -1.06 -3.97
N PHE A 86 -9.76 -1.09 -2.77
CA PHE A 86 -9.82 0.03 -1.84
C PHE A 86 -9.22 1.29 -2.46
N LEU A 87 -8.04 1.17 -3.05
CA LEU A 87 -7.35 2.32 -3.66
C LEU A 87 -8.07 2.82 -4.90
N SER A 88 -8.74 1.93 -5.65
CA SER A 88 -9.44 2.31 -6.88
C SER A 88 -10.58 3.28 -6.64
N GLU A 89 -11.12 3.32 -5.43
CA GLU A 89 -12.16 4.28 -5.05
C GLU A 89 -11.66 5.72 -5.21
N PHE A 90 -10.37 5.95 -4.99
CA PHE A 90 -9.79 7.28 -4.98
C PHE A 90 -9.08 7.64 -6.27
N SER A 91 -8.48 6.66 -6.97
CA SER A 91 -7.84 6.90 -8.26
C SER A 91 -7.51 5.56 -8.92
N THR A 92 -7.88 5.41 -10.19
CA THR A 92 -7.45 4.26 -11.00
C THR A 92 -6.17 4.56 -11.77
N GLU A 93 -5.80 5.83 -11.86
CA GLU A 93 -4.62 6.28 -12.62
C GLU A 93 -3.37 6.43 -11.76
N MET A 94 -3.47 6.20 -10.44
CA MET A 94 -2.33 6.34 -9.55
C MET A 94 -1.23 5.33 -9.90
N GLU A 95 0.00 5.75 -9.67
CA GLU A 95 1.16 4.90 -9.87
C GLU A 95 1.37 4.01 -8.65
N VAL A 96 1.60 2.72 -8.89
CA VAL A 96 1.86 1.74 -7.82
C VAL A 96 3.27 1.21 -8.01
N LEU A 97 4.16 1.50 -7.05
CA LEU A 97 5.54 1.05 -7.09
C LEU A 97 5.69 -0.13 -6.12
N CYS A 98 6.01 -1.30 -6.67
CA CYS A 98 6.10 -2.53 -5.91
C CYS A 98 7.56 -2.94 -5.79
N ALA A 99 8.09 -2.94 -4.58
CA ALA A 99 9.50 -3.23 -4.33
C ALA A 99 9.71 -4.64 -3.81
N LYS A 100 10.96 -5.08 -3.92
CA LYS A 100 11.45 -6.29 -3.27
C LYS A 100 12.69 -5.96 -2.47
N ALA A 101 13.21 -6.95 -1.74
CA ALA A 101 14.44 -6.79 -0.96
C ALA A 101 15.56 -6.22 -1.86
N GLY A 102 16.32 -5.27 -1.33
CA GLY A 102 17.37 -4.57 -2.07
C GLY A 102 16.91 -3.28 -2.72
N GLY A 103 15.63 -2.93 -2.59
CA GLY A 103 15.09 -1.65 -3.06
C GLY A 103 14.74 -1.59 -4.54
N ARG A 104 14.88 -2.69 -5.27
CA ARG A 104 14.42 -2.75 -6.67
C ARG A 104 12.91 -2.71 -6.70
N TYR A 105 12.34 -2.00 -7.68
CA TYR A 105 10.88 -1.92 -7.78
C TYR A 105 10.43 -1.92 -9.25
N VAL A 106 9.16 -2.30 -9.43
CA VAL A 106 8.46 -2.18 -10.71
C VAL A 106 7.29 -1.23 -10.50
N SER A 107 6.85 -0.57 -11.56
CA SER A 107 5.79 0.42 -11.48
C SER A 107 4.65 0.06 -12.42
N TYR A 108 3.42 0.21 -11.93
CA TYR A 108 2.21 0.01 -12.70
C TYR A 108 1.23 1.14 -12.40
N LYS A 109 0.32 1.38 -13.32
CA LYS A 109 -0.89 2.13 -12.97
C LYS A 109 -1.87 1.18 -12.30
N LEU A 110 -2.65 1.69 -11.35
CA LEU A 110 -3.59 0.83 -10.63
C LEU A 110 -4.56 0.12 -11.57
N ARG A 111 -5.02 0.81 -12.63
CA ARG A 111 -5.93 0.20 -13.62
C ARG A 111 -5.33 -1.01 -14.33
N GLU A 112 -4.00 -1.12 -14.38
CA GLU A 112 -3.33 -2.28 -14.96
C GLU A 112 -3.38 -3.49 -14.03
N LEU A 113 -3.45 -3.23 -12.72
CA LEU A 113 -3.51 -4.26 -11.69
C LEU A 113 -4.94 -4.65 -11.34
N LEU A 114 -5.91 -3.82 -11.70
CA LEU A 114 -7.32 -4.07 -11.44
C LEU A 114 -8.16 -3.55 -12.59
N PRO A 115 -8.12 -4.24 -13.75
CA PRO A 115 -8.98 -3.88 -14.88
C PRO A 115 -10.45 -4.15 -14.53
N HIS A 116 -11.36 -3.37 -15.13
CA HIS A 116 -12.80 -3.55 -14.91
C HIS A 116 -13.17 -3.46 -13.43
N THR A 117 -12.80 -2.34 -12.80
CA THR A 117 -13.05 -2.14 -11.36
C THR A 117 -14.54 -2.16 -11.04
N PHE A 118 -14.87 -2.67 -9.85
CA PHE A 118 -16.22 -2.59 -9.34
C PHE A 118 -16.53 -1.15 -8.91
N ASN A 119 -17.66 -0.61 -9.37
CA ASN A 119 -18.16 0.70 -8.99
C ASN A 119 -19.60 0.58 -8.54
N TYR A 120 -19.97 1.38 -7.59
CA TYR A 120 -21.34 1.39 -7.09
C TYR A 120 -22.24 2.19 -8.06
#